data_c2df2c039d2c19a07b346a927c0012e4
#
_entry.id   c2df2c039d2c19a07b346a927c0012e4
#
_cell.length_a   1.000
_cell.length_b   1.000
_cell.length_c   1.000
_cell.angle_alpha   90.00
_cell.angle_beta   90.00
_cell.angle_gamma   90.00
#
_symmetry.space_group_name_H-M   'P 1'
#
loop_
_entity.id
_entity.type
_entity.pdbx_description
1 polymer ?
#
loop_
_entity_poly.entity_id
_entity_poly.type
_entity_poly.pdbx_seq_one_letter_code
_entity_poly.pdbx_strand_id
1 'polypeptide(L)'
;MQLRDNIYHRLSLFSYDLKSHQINVSKFANSDDVYKDNLGIRYALRALPTPKLTIDLSYEYFSQYNTQMGNHIFDWHFNSDVPAYNGQRLDSLAIELYNNPLYHEDMTYLNDTNGDITDNGNSTYNHDVSGWSKRLVRSLSVNTVYQINNNLNFVGLVGYRNGDHHYFNDEDGIGLDLLTGKWTDLGEQKSAEFRLESFSDNLSWIAGVYYYNLHETLDAPVFPKPLFFHIYAGIPMFMAKQYDGVTVHPFGGGTTESVGAFLSGDYKIMDQFVITGGLRYSKDHKDFTYRQDGLPTFGYIHFPPDADGDNLPDGHFDSTASWSAITPSLNMKYAVTPLTNLYGTISKGYKSGGFNLDYVSSWESVAIPFKPEFITNYEIGIKTANRKNTMYLNSAFFYMDYINMQRAIFQDLYEGYTISNAASALVKGLETEVSIRLFKNALTLAGGFGMIDATFSEFRDSYFNGYWDEGEDFVDANNNGQYDDGEDWTDMDNDFSGRTIAEFPKLTWNFLADFRFPINNKMMFVSQLQADYTDEKQSQLSSTDEYNDLRDDAR
;
A
#
# COMPACT_ATOMS: atom_id res chain seq x y z
N MET A 1 -20.24 15.12 -27.23
CA MET A 1 -21.04 16.13 -27.97
C MET A 1 -20.09 17.03 -28.75
N GLN A 2 -20.43 17.37 -30.00
CA GLN A 2 -19.65 18.32 -30.81
C GLN A 2 -20.11 19.74 -30.47
N LEU A 3 -19.19 20.64 -30.09
CA LEU A 3 -19.49 22.05 -29.80
C LEU A 3 -19.38 22.89 -31.06
N ARG A 4 -18.44 22.58 -31.94
CA ARG A 4 -18.11 23.22 -33.19
C ARG A 4 -17.39 22.24 -34.09
N ASP A 5 -17.22 22.55 -35.37
CA ASP A 5 -16.34 21.74 -36.21
C ASP A 5 -14.98 21.56 -35.54
N ASN A 6 -14.56 20.31 -35.37
CA ASN A 6 -13.28 19.91 -34.75
C ASN A 6 -13.14 20.19 -33.24
N ILE A 7 -14.23 20.48 -32.52
CA ILE A 7 -14.22 20.63 -31.06
C ILE A 7 -15.31 19.74 -30.44
N TYR A 8 -14.89 18.83 -29.58
CA TYR A 8 -15.75 17.85 -28.91
C TYR A 8 -15.60 18.00 -27.40
N HIS A 9 -16.68 17.83 -26.68
CA HIS A 9 -16.64 17.83 -25.23
C HIS A 9 -17.46 16.71 -24.61
N ARG A 10 -17.10 16.35 -23.39
CA ARG A 10 -17.82 15.40 -22.56
C ARG A 10 -17.83 15.91 -21.12
N LEU A 11 -19.01 15.99 -20.54
CA LEU A 11 -19.21 16.16 -19.11
C LEU A 11 -19.68 14.84 -18.54
N SER A 12 -19.02 14.37 -17.50
CA SER A 12 -19.42 13.20 -16.71
C SER A 12 -19.60 13.65 -15.27
N LEU A 13 -20.75 13.32 -14.70
CA LEU A 13 -21.09 13.58 -13.33
C LEU A 13 -21.45 12.24 -12.70
N PHE A 14 -20.94 11.98 -11.52
CA PHE A 14 -21.45 10.90 -10.68
C PHE A 14 -21.57 11.42 -9.25
N SER A 15 -22.60 10.97 -8.60
CA SER A 15 -22.80 11.14 -7.17
C SER A 15 -23.38 9.85 -6.67
N TYR A 16 -22.86 9.35 -5.59
CA TYR A 16 -23.50 8.24 -4.92
C TYR A 16 -23.34 8.41 -3.41
N ASP A 17 -24.39 8.03 -2.74
CA ASP A 17 -24.58 8.08 -1.32
C ASP A 17 -24.85 6.65 -0.86
N LEU A 18 -24.05 6.14 0.05
CA LEU A 18 -24.16 4.79 0.56
C LEU A 18 -24.26 4.82 2.08
N LYS A 19 -25.31 4.23 2.60
CA LYS A 19 -25.41 3.86 4.01
C LYS A 19 -24.93 2.42 4.18
N SER A 20 -23.96 2.21 5.03
CA SER A 20 -23.52 0.86 5.39
C SER A 20 -24.52 0.20 6.32
N HIS A 21 -24.48 -1.12 6.36
CA HIS A 21 -25.19 -1.95 7.32
C HIS A 21 -24.42 -2.13 8.63
N GLN A 22 -23.21 -1.60 8.74
CA GLN A 22 -22.41 -1.67 9.97
C GLN A 22 -22.86 -0.60 10.96
N ILE A 23 -22.97 -0.98 12.22
CA ILE A 23 -23.46 -0.13 13.30
C ILE A 23 -22.39 -0.12 14.40
N ASN A 24 -22.00 1.07 14.86
CA ASN A 24 -21.21 1.21 16.07
C ASN A 24 -22.09 0.95 17.28
N VAL A 25 -21.73 -0.05 18.07
CA VAL A 25 -22.47 -0.41 19.29
C VAL A 25 -21.92 0.27 20.55
N SER A 26 -20.83 1.03 20.41
CA SER A 26 -20.26 1.78 21.51
C SER A 26 -21.24 2.81 22.05
N LYS A 27 -21.30 2.94 23.35
CA LYS A 27 -22.12 3.97 24.03
C LYS A 27 -21.52 5.37 23.93
N PHE A 28 -20.25 5.48 23.63
CA PHE A 28 -19.51 6.75 23.58
C PHE A 28 -19.55 7.37 22.18
N ALA A 29 -19.58 6.57 21.14
CA ALA A 29 -19.75 7.08 19.80
C ALA A 29 -21.23 7.27 19.50
N ASN A 30 -21.59 8.43 18.94
CA ASN A 30 -22.91 8.56 18.32
C ASN A 30 -23.04 7.47 17.26
N SER A 31 -24.02 6.59 17.42
CA SER A 31 -24.28 5.43 16.56
C SER A 31 -24.79 5.83 15.17
N ASP A 32 -24.13 6.80 14.55
CA ASP A 32 -24.48 7.20 13.21
C ASP A 32 -24.05 6.11 12.23
N ASP A 33 -25.01 5.69 11.42
CA ASP A 33 -24.77 4.76 10.31
C ASP A 33 -23.52 5.15 9.53
N VAL A 34 -22.71 4.18 9.16
CA VAL A 34 -21.59 4.40 8.23
C VAL A 34 -22.15 5.02 6.96
N TYR A 35 -21.69 6.22 6.69
CA TYR A 35 -22.14 7.03 5.58
C TYR A 35 -21.00 7.31 4.63
N LYS A 36 -21.24 7.14 3.33
CA LYS A 36 -20.27 7.49 2.28
C LYS A 36 -20.95 8.39 1.26
N ASP A 37 -20.46 9.61 1.16
CA ASP A 37 -20.89 10.58 0.15
C ASP A 37 -19.75 10.83 -0.83
N ASN A 38 -20.02 10.63 -2.13
CA ASN A 38 -19.05 10.82 -3.19
C ASN A 38 -19.64 11.70 -4.29
N LEU A 39 -18.87 12.69 -4.69
CA LEU A 39 -19.17 13.54 -5.83
C LEU A 39 -17.98 13.54 -6.78
N GLY A 40 -18.20 13.19 -8.04
CA GLY A 40 -17.20 13.29 -9.08
C GLY A 40 -17.70 14.07 -10.28
N ILE A 41 -16.86 14.97 -10.77
CA ILE A 41 -17.09 15.77 -11.96
C ILE A 41 -15.87 15.61 -12.87
N ARG A 42 -16.10 15.19 -14.11
CA ARG A 42 -15.07 15.17 -15.12
C ARG A 42 -15.52 15.92 -16.36
N TYR A 43 -14.75 16.93 -16.75
CA TYR A 43 -14.93 17.62 -18.00
C TYR A 43 -13.75 17.31 -18.93
N ALA A 44 -14.04 16.84 -20.14
CA ALA A 44 -13.06 16.56 -21.15
C ALA A 44 -13.37 17.35 -22.42
N LEU A 45 -12.33 17.94 -23.01
CA LEU A 45 -12.39 18.69 -24.26
C LEU A 45 -11.37 18.10 -25.22
N ARG A 46 -11.80 17.77 -26.44
CA ARG A 46 -10.92 17.43 -27.55
C ARG A 46 -11.00 18.49 -28.64
N ALA A 47 -9.87 19.04 -29.00
CA ALA A 47 -9.73 19.95 -30.12
C ALA A 47 -8.85 19.33 -31.20
N LEU A 48 -9.26 19.49 -32.47
CA LEU A 48 -8.54 19.09 -33.67
C LEU A 48 -8.24 20.33 -34.51
N PRO A 49 -7.29 21.19 -34.10
CA PRO A 49 -7.01 22.48 -34.79
C PRO A 49 -6.56 22.27 -36.24
N THR A 50 -5.89 21.17 -36.50
CA THR A 50 -5.50 20.73 -37.84
C THR A 50 -5.67 19.22 -37.96
N PRO A 51 -5.66 18.62 -39.17
CA PRO A 51 -5.69 17.19 -39.34
C PRO A 51 -4.55 16.42 -38.68
N LYS A 52 -3.46 17.13 -38.32
CA LYS A 52 -2.25 16.55 -37.72
C LYS A 52 -2.13 16.82 -36.23
N LEU A 53 -3.00 17.62 -35.63
CA LEU A 53 -2.90 18.04 -34.24
C LEU A 53 -4.16 17.68 -33.47
N THR A 54 -3.99 16.86 -32.45
CA THR A 54 -5.02 16.54 -31.46
C THR A 54 -4.59 17.10 -30.12
N ILE A 55 -5.48 17.83 -29.45
CA ILE A 55 -5.29 18.32 -28.08
C ILE A 55 -6.47 17.85 -27.25
N ASP A 56 -6.17 17.09 -26.21
CA ASP A 56 -7.13 16.63 -25.20
C ASP A 56 -6.85 17.35 -23.87
N LEU A 57 -7.84 18.01 -23.32
CA LEU A 57 -7.81 18.58 -21.98
C LEU A 57 -8.82 17.84 -21.12
N SER A 58 -8.42 17.47 -19.90
CA SER A 58 -9.30 16.87 -18.91
C SER A 58 -9.15 17.59 -17.58
N TYR A 59 -10.27 17.99 -17.00
CA TYR A 59 -10.35 18.48 -15.63
C TYR A 59 -11.20 17.50 -14.83
N GLU A 60 -10.72 17.15 -13.64
CA GLU A 60 -11.43 16.26 -12.71
C GLU A 60 -11.51 16.92 -11.33
N TYR A 61 -12.66 16.78 -10.74
CA TYR A 61 -12.96 17.12 -9.35
C TYR A 61 -13.57 15.89 -8.69
N PHE A 62 -13.03 15.49 -7.56
CA PHE A 62 -13.54 14.40 -6.76
C PHE A 62 -13.57 14.83 -5.30
N SER A 63 -14.72 14.68 -4.66
CA SER A 63 -14.93 14.88 -3.23
C SER A 63 -15.53 13.62 -2.63
N GLN A 64 -14.97 13.18 -1.53
CA GLN A 64 -15.44 12.05 -0.76
C GLN A 64 -15.53 12.44 0.70
N TYR A 65 -16.61 12.07 1.34
CA TYR A 65 -16.76 12.10 2.79
C TYR A 65 -17.26 10.73 3.26
N ASN A 66 -16.51 10.14 4.18
CA ASN A 66 -16.92 8.90 4.84
C ASN A 66 -16.99 9.19 6.33
N THR A 67 -18.06 8.76 6.97
CA THR A 67 -18.04 8.53 8.41
C THR A 67 -17.49 7.13 8.61
N GLN A 68 -16.74 6.98 9.67
CA GLN A 68 -16.05 5.76 10.05
C GLN A 68 -14.92 5.36 9.11
N MET A 69 -13.75 5.50 9.63
CA MET A 69 -12.55 4.76 9.27
C MET A 69 -11.94 4.32 10.60
N GLY A 70 -12.11 3.12 10.99
CA GLY A 70 -11.45 2.51 12.13
C GLY A 70 -10.82 1.19 11.68
N ASN A 71 -9.75 0.83 12.28
CA ASN A 71 -9.22 -0.52 12.18
C ASN A 71 -10.24 -1.45 12.83
N HIS A 72 -10.80 -2.39 12.07
CA HIS A 72 -11.63 -3.43 12.63
C HIS A 72 -10.71 -4.51 13.21
N ILE A 73 -10.66 -4.63 14.52
CA ILE A 73 -10.04 -5.77 15.16
C ILE A 73 -11.10 -6.85 15.27
N PHE A 74 -11.13 -7.78 14.29
CA PHE A 74 -12.12 -8.83 14.20
C PHE A 74 -11.96 -9.92 15.24
N ASP A 75 -10.77 -10.16 15.74
CA ASP A 75 -10.47 -11.19 16.71
C ASP A 75 -9.17 -10.85 17.44
N TRP A 76 -9.28 -10.06 18.48
CA TRP A 76 -8.24 -10.06 19.47
C TRP A 76 -8.50 -11.28 20.34
N HIS A 77 -7.70 -12.29 20.13
CA HIS A 77 -7.61 -13.38 21.10
C HIS A 77 -7.05 -12.82 22.40
N PHE A 78 -7.90 -12.16 23.18
CA PHE A 78 -7.60 -11.84 24.57
C PHE A 78 -7.33 -13.09 25.41
N ASN A 79 -7.46 -14.26 24.80
CA ASN A 79 -7.00 -15.54 25.34
C ASN A 79 -5.51 -15.80 25.09
N SER A 80 -4.84 -15.04 24.23
CA SER A 80 -3.39 -15.13 24.11
C SER A 80 -2.75 -14.56 25.37
N ASP A 81 -1.69 -15.20 25.81
CA ASP A 81 -0.87 -14.79 26.95
C ASP A 81 -0.06 -13.49 26.67
N VAL A 82 -0.52 -12.63 25.73
CA VAL A 82 0.07 -11.31 25.51
C VAL A 82 -0.11 -10.51 26.78
N PRO A 83 0.95 -10.29 27.55
CA PRO A 83 0.84 -9.58 28.79
C PRO A 83 0.58 -8.09 28.51
N ALA A 84 -0.63 -7.63 28.82
CA ALA A 84 -0.77 -6.25 29.24
C ALA A 84 0.18 -6.00 30.42
N TYR A 85 0.44 -4.73 30.69
CA TYR A 85 1.28 -4.30 31.79
C TYR A 85 1.28 -5.29 32.98
N ASN A 86 2.44 -5.70 33.47
CA ASN A 86 2.67 -6.70 34.54
C ASN A 86 2.15 -8.14 34.25
N GLY A 87 2.02 -8.56 33.01
CA GLY A 87 1.55 -9.92 32.70
C GLY A 87 0.05 -10.13 32.93
N GLN A 88 -0.73 -9.06 33.14
CA GLN A 88 -2.18 -9.13 33.17
C GLN A 88 -2.75 -9.05 31.75
N ARG A 89 -3.83 -9.75 31.52
CA ARG A 89 -4.60 -9.62 30.29
C ARG A 89 -5.36 -8.30 30.26
N LEU A 90 -5.50 -7.67 29.11
CA LEU A 90 -6.15 -6.38 28.94
C LEU A 90 -7.63 -6.39 29.40
N ASP A 91 -8.36 -7.47 29.12
CA ASP A 91 -9.73 -7.68 29.59
C ASP A 91 -9.80 -7.77 31.12
N SER A 92 -8.86 -8.50 31.73
CA SER A 92 -8.79 -8.65 33.19
C SER A 92 -8.45 -7.33 33.85
N LEU A 93 -7.55 -6.54 33.26
CA LEU A 93 -7.20 -5.19 33.72
C LEU A 93 -8.39 -4.24 33.58
N ALA A 94 -9.10 -4.28 32.46
CA ALA A 94 -10.29 -3.47 32.23
C ALA A 94 -11.40 -3.78 33.24
N ILE A 95 -11.64 -5.05 33.54
CA ILE A 95 -12.60 -5.51 34.58
C ILE A 95 -12.13 -5.07 35.99
N GLU A 96 -10.83 -5.14 36.28
CA GLU A 96 -10.29 -4.68 37.55
C GLU A 96 -10.52 -3.16 37.73
N LEU A 97 -10.21 -2.36 36.72
CA LEU A 97 -10.45 -0.92 36.71
C LEU A 97 -11.94 -0.58 36.85
N TYR A 98 -12.82 -1.30 36.15
CA TYR A 98 -14.27 -1.14 36.29
C TYR A 98 -14.76 -1.41 37.71
N ASN A 99 -14.26 -2.44 38.35
CA ASN A 99 -14.63 -2.78 39.72
C ASN A 99 -13.98 -1.88 40.78
N ASN A 100 -13.04 -1.02 40.38
CA ASN A 100 -12.39 -0.09 41.29
C ASN A 100 -13.24 1.19 41.44
N PRO A 101 -13.72 1.54 42.67
CA PRO A 101 -14.57 2.71 42.87
C PRO A 101 -13.95 4.04 42.42
N LEU A 102 -12.61 4.12 42.28
CA LEU A 102 -11.91 5.32 41.81
C LEU A 102 -12.00 5.52 40.29
N TYR A 103 -12.28 4.47 39.54
CA TYR A 103 -12.24 4.48 38.08
C TYR A 103 -13.55 3.99 37.45
N HIS A 104 -14.51 3.58 38.24
CA HIS A 104 -15.78 3.02 37.79
C HIS A 104 -16.52 3.94 36.79
N GLU A 105 -16.51 5.25 37.03
CA GLU A 105 -17.15 6.22 36.15
C GLU A 105 -16.46 6.29 34.77
N ASP A 106 -15.14 6.11 34.74
CA ASP A 106 -14.34 6.13 33.51
C ASP A 106 -14.52 4.83 32.68
N MET A 107 -15.01 3.76 33.30
CA MET A 107 -15.10 2.41 32.73
C MET A 107 -16.55 1.89 32.61
N THR A 108 -17.53 2.79 32.63
CA THR A 108 -18.97 2.41 32.64
C THR A 108 -19.43 1.70 31.35
N TYR A 109 -18.71 1.84 30.27
CA TYR A 109 -18.99 1.17 29.01
C TYR A 109 -18.78 -0.35 29.05
N LEU A 110 -17.94 -0.89 29.94
CA LEU A 110 -17.76 -2.32 30.13
C LEU A 110 -18.98 -3.03 30.72
N ASN A 111 -19.93 -2.28 31.26
CA ASN A 111 -21.06 -2.83 32.01
C ASN A 111 -22.12 -3.59 31.17
N ASP A 112 -22.02 -3.55 29.87
CA ASP A 112 -23.12 -4.00 29.00
C ASP A 112 -22.83 -5.28 28.21
N THR A 113 -21.59 -5.75 28.18
CA THR A 113 -21.17 -6.75 27.19
C THR A 113 -20.43 -7.95 27.78
N ASN A 114 -20.50 -8.18 29.08
CA ASN A 114 -19.73 -9.22 29.76
C ASN A 114 -18.19 -9.09 29.59
N GLY A 115 -17.69 -7.87 29.36
CA GLY A 115 -16.29 -7.59 29.14
C GLY A 115 -15.85 -7.73 27.68
N ASP A 116 -16.78 -7.86 26.73
CA ASP A 116 -16.45 -7.86 25.31
C ASP A 116 -16.21 -6.43 24.84
N ILE A 117 -14.92 -6.12 24.62
CA ILE A 117 -14.44 -4.85 24.12
C ILE A 117 -14.11 -4.90 22.63
N THR A 118 -14.36 -6.04 21.99
CA THR A 118 -14.05 -6.30 20.60
C THR A 118 -15.27 -6.17 19.70
N ASP A 119 -15.01 -6.15 18.43
CA ASP A 119 -15.98 -6.25 17.36
C ASP A 119 -16.49 -7.70 17.24
N ASN A 120 -17.79 -7.96 17.23
CA ASN A 120 -18.30 -9.32 17.01
C ASN A 120 -18.54 -9.66 15.52
N GLY A 121 -17.87 -9.01 14.64
CA GLY A 121 -17.42 -9.51 13.34
C GLY A 121 -18.38 -9.43 12.16
N ASN A 122 -19.68 -9.13 12.31
CA ASN A 122 -20.57 -9.27 11.15
C ASN A 122 -21.26 -7.97 10.68
N SER A 123 -21.61 -7.07 11.56
CA SER A 123 -22.29 -5.82 11.20
C SER A 123 -22.23 -4.78 12.31
N THR A 124 -21.61 -5.11 13.41
CA THR A 124 -21.41 -4.24 14.56
C THR A 124 -19.93 -4.12 14.86
N TYR A 125 -19.50 -2.98 15.33
CA TYR A 125 -18.15 -2.71 15.80
C TYR A 125 -18.26 -1.87 17.08
N ASN A 126 -17.20 -1.89 17.87
CA ASN A 126 -17.17 -1.21 19.16
C ASN A 126 -15.98 -0.24 19.19
N HIS A 127 -16.21 0.97 18.72
CA HIS A 127 -15.25 2.06 18.77
C HIS A 127 -15.77 3.14 19.71
N ASP A 128 -14.94 3.67 20.55
CA ASP A 128 -15.30 4.74 21.48
C ASP A 128 -15.51 6.09 20.76
N VAL A 129 -14.91 6.26 19.58
CA VAL A 129 -14.99 7.48 18.78
C VAL A 129 -15.52 7.20 17.37
N SER A 130 -16.42 8.04 16.90
CA SER A 130 -16.85 8.02 15.49
C SER A 130 -15.80 8.68 14.62
N GLY A 131 -15.09 7.88 13.83
CA GLY A 131 -14.11 8.37 12.86
C GLY A 131 -14.77 9.02 11.64
N TRP A 132 -14.00 9.80 10.93
CA TRP A 132 -14.39 10.36 9.63
C TRP A 132 -13.18 10.54 8.71
N SER A 133 -13.44 10.50 7.41
CA SER A 133 -12.45 10.80 6.37
C SER A 133 -13.05 11.72 5.33
N LYS A 134 -12.31 12.75 4.98
CA LYS A 134 -12.65 13.70 3.91
C LYS A 134 -11.51 13.79 2.93
N ARG A 135 -11.80 13.47 1.67
CA ARG A 135 -10.83 13.54 0.58
C ARG A 135 -11.32 14.48 -0.51
N LEU A 136 -10.45 15.36 -0.96
CA LEU A 136 -10.70 16.25 -2.08
C LEU A 136 -9.55 16.13 -3.07
N VAL A 137 -9.87 15.84 -4.33
CA VAL A 137 -8.88 15.75 -5.41
C VAL A 137 -9.31 16.63 -6.57
N ARG A 138 -8.37 17.42 -7.06
CA ARG A 138 -8.52 18.23 -8.28
C ARG A 138 -7.37 17.90 -9.23
N SER A 139 -7.68 17.62 -10.47
CA SER A 139 -6.64 17.37 -11.47
C SER A 139 -6.95 18.03 -12.80
N LEU A 140 -5.88 18.44 -13.46
CA LEU A 140 -5.89 19.00 -14.81
C LEU A 140 -4.84 18.26 -15.64
N SER A 141 -5.21 17.77 -16.81
CA SER A 141 -4.26 17.19 -17.75
C SER A 141 -4.45 17.71 -19.15
N VAL A 142 -3.34 17.85 -19.87
CA VAL A 142 -3.32 18.18 -21.28
C VAL A 142 -2.50 17.12 -22.00
N ASN A 143 -3.10 16.45 -22.96
CA ASN A 143 -2.44 15.51 -23.85
C ASN A 143 -2.46 16.07 -25.27
N THR A 144 -1.30 16.16 -25.90
CA THR A 144 -1.12 16.70 -27.24
C THR A 144 -0.46 15.64 -28.11
N VAL A 145 -1.06 15.33 -29.23
CA VAL A 145 -0.48 14.45 -30.26
C VAL A 145 -0.34 15.27 -31.55
N TYR A 146 0.90 15.41 -32.01
CA TYR A 146 1.21 16.07 -33.27
C TYR A 146 1.85 15.08 -34.24
N GLN A 147 1.16 14.81 -35.35
CA GLN A 147 1.67 13.98 -36.43
C GLN A 147 2.68 14.75 -37.27
N ILE A 148 3.98 14.53 -37.02
CA ILE A 148 5.08 15.16 -37.78
C ILE A 148 5.02 14.70 -39.24
N ASN A 149 4.93 13.37 -39.42
CA ASN A 149 4.72 12.74 -40.72
C ASN A 149 3.94 11.41 -40.53
N ASN A 150 3.78 10.63 -41.61
CA ASN A 150 2.97 9.39 -41.56
C ASN A 150 3.51 8.34 -40.56
N ASN A 151 4.78 8.41 -40.20
CA ASN A 151 5.45 7.39 -39.39
C ASN A 151 6.01 7.94 -38.07
N LEU A 152 5.85 9.23 -37.81
CA LEU A 152 6.43 9.87 -36.63
C LEU A 152 5.44 10.82 -35.99
N ASN A 153 5.16 10.57 -34.71
CA ASN A 153 4.36 11.45 -33.86
C ASN A 153 5.23 12.07 -32.77
N PHE A 154 4.90 13.30 -32.40
CA PHE A 154 5.26 13.91 -31.14
C PHE A 154 4.08 13.82 -30.19
N VAL A 155 4.33 13.37 -28.95
CA VAL A 155 3.34 13.32 -27.89
C VAL A 155 3.84 14.12 -26.70
N GLY A 156 3.00 15.04 -26.21
CA GLY A 156 3.25 15.82 -25.00
C GLY A 156 2.11 15.60 -24.01
N LEU A 157 2.44 15.19 -22.79
CA LEU A 157 1.51 15.02 -21.68
C LEU A 157 1.96 15.89 -20.53
N VAL A 158 1.05 16.75 -20.02
CA VAL A 158 1.29 17.60 -18.85
C VAL A 158 0.14 17.39 -17.87
N GLY A 159 0.46 17.19 -16.61
CA GLY A 159 -0.49 16.95 -15.54
C GLY A 159 -0.23 17.81 -14.32
N TYR A 160 -1.32 18.24 -13.69
CA TYR A 160 -1.34 18.86 -12.37
C TYR A 160 -2.39 18.17 -11.53
N ARG A 161 -2.06 17.85 -10.28
CA ARG A 161 -2.99 17.28 -9.31
C ARG A 161 -2.74 17.89 -7.94
N ASN A 162 -3.83 18.25 -7.26
CA ASN A 162 -3.82 18.63 -5.86
C ASN A 162 -4.78 17.70 -5.12
N GLY A 163 -4.33 17.19 -3.98
CA GLY A 163 -5.09 16.30 -3.11
C GLY A 163 -5.01 16.75 -1.68
N ASP A 164 -6.17 16.85 -1.03
CA ASP A 164 -6.32 17.14 0.39
C ASP A 164 -7.02 15.93 1.01
N HIS A 165 -6.41 15.31 2.01
CA HIS A 165 -7.00 14.21 2.76
C HIS A 165 -6.93 14.54 4.25
N HIS A 166 -8.07 14.54 4.90
CA HIS A 166 -8.20 14.73 6.33
C HIS A 166 -8.99 13.57 6.90
N TYR A 167 -8.52 12.98 7.96
CA TYR A 167 -9.29 11.98 8.70
C TYR A 167 -9.03 12.06 10.19
N PHE A 168 -9.98 11.55 10.94
CA PHE A 168 -9.95 11.37 12.38
C PHE A 168 -10.40 9.95 12.67
N ASN A 169 -9.73 9.26 13.54
CA ASN A 169 -9.84 7.82 13.69
C ASN A 169 -9.65 7.42 15.15
N ASP A 170 -10.30 6.34 15.53
CA ASP A 170 -10.00 5.53 16.67
C ASP A 170 -8.81 4.64 16.28
N GLU A 171 -7.64 4.86 16.88
CA GLU A 171 -6.40 4.20 16.49
C GLU A 171 -6.22 2.85 17.17
N ASP A 172 -6.83 2.65 18.32
CA ASP A 172 -6.76 1.38 19.03
C ASP A 172 -7.80 0.37 18.53
N GLY A 173 -8.86 0.83 17.86
CA GLY A 173 -9.86 -0.02 17.22
C GLY A 173 -10.73 -0.81 18.18
N ILE A 174 -10.79 -0.43 19.45
CA ILE A 174 -11.58 -1.10 20.49
C ILE A 174 -12.49 -0.09 21.21
N GLY A 175 -13.40 -0.58 22.06
CA GLY A 175 -14.32 0.28 22.81
C GLY A 175 -13.72 0.94 24.06
N LEU A 176 -12.39 0.99 24.16
CA LEU A 176 -11.67 1.67 25.24
C LEU A 176 -11.14 3.01 24.74
N ASP A 177 -11.29 4.10 25.49
CA ASP A 177 -10.71 5.39 25.15
C ASP A 177 -9.19 5.39 25.46
N LEU A 178 -8.41 4.80 24.54
CA LEU A 178 -6.95 4.68 24.66
C LEU A 178 -6.23 5.66 23.74
N LEU A 179 -6.56 5.65 22.45
CA LEU A 179 -5.77 6.34 21.45
C LEU A 179 -6.63 6.82 20.30
N THR A 180 -6.65 8.10 20.04
CA THR A 180 -7.27 8.67 18.85
C THR A 180 -6.25 9.43 18.03
N GLY A 181 -6.47 9.51 16.72
CA GLY A 181 -5.56 10.19 15.80
C GLY A 181 -6.29 11.08 14.80
N LYS A 182 -5.58 12.11 14.36
CA LYS A 182 -6.04 12.99 13.29
C LYS A 182 -4.93 13.14 12.27
N TRP A 183 -5.24 12.89 11.01
CA TRP A 183 -4.28 13.03 9.91
C TRP A 183 -4.73 14.07 8.92
N THR A 184 -3.77 14.81 8.43
CA THR A 184 -3.94 15.75 7.33
C THR A 184 -2.79 15.53 6.36
N ASP A 185 -3.13 14.94 5.20
CA ASP A 185 -2.21 14.74 4.10
C ASP A 185 -2.52 15.73 2.98
N LEU A 186 -1.58 16.57 2.65
CA LEU A 186 -1.70 17.51 1.54
C LEU A 186 -0.68 17.17 0.48
N GLY A 187 -1.09 17.11 -0.79
CA GLY A 187 -0.22 16.79 -1.89
C GLY A 187 -0.46 17.65 -3.12
N GLU A 188 0.61 18.23 -3.66
CA GLU A 188 0.63 18.93 -4.93
C GLU A 188 1.59 18.25 -5.90
N GLN A 189 1.05 17.72 -7.00
CA GLN A 189 1.79 16.98 -8.00
C GLN A 189 1.81 17.71 -9.34
N LYS A 190 2.99 17.78 -9.97
CA LYS A 190 3.20 18.26 -11.35
C LYS A 190 3.94 17.18 -12.14
N SER A 191 3.54 16.96 -13.37
CA SER A 191 4.24 16.01 -14.24
C SER A 191 4.25 16.48 -15.68
N ALA A 192 5.31 16.12 -16.41
CA ALA A 192 5.41 16.36 -17.83
C ALA A 192 6.13 15.18 -18.50
N GLU A 193 5.63 14.74 -19.64
CA GLU A 193 6.28 13.77 -20.50
C GLU A 193 6.25 14.27 -21.95
N PHE A 194 7.39 14.22 -22.60
CA PHE A 194 7.51 14.51 -24.02
C PHE A 194 8.21 13.34 -24.71
N ARG A 195 7.57 12.81 -25.75
CA ARG A 195 8.13 11.65 -26.46
C ARG A 195 7.89 11.72 -27.96
N LEU A 196 8.78 11.08 -28.68
CA LEU A 196 8.64 10.76 -30.10
C LEU A 196 8.25 9.29 -30.22
N GLU A 197 7.29 9.01 -31.08
CA GLU A 197 6.80 7.68 -31.42
C GLU A 197 6.95 7.45 -32.92
N SER A 198 7.74 6.45 -33.29
CA SER A 198 7.96 6.09 -34.69
C SER A 198 7.35 4.72 -34.99
N PHE A 199 6.68 4.64 -36.13
CA PHE A 199 6.01 3.43 -36.59
C PHE A 199 6.53 3.07 -37.98
N SER A 200 7.11 1.89 -38.10
CA SER A 200 7.48 1.32 -39.39
C SER A 200 7.33 -0.21 -39.36
N ASP A 201 7.36 -0.82 -40.52
CA ASP A 201 7.12 -2.26 -40.66
C ASP A 201 8.14 -3.13 -39.92
N ASN A 202 9.39 -2.67 -39.86
CA ASN A 202 10.49 -3.44 -39.27
C ASN A 202 10.97 -2.90 -37.92
N LEU A 203 10.81 -1.62 -37.66
CA LEU A 203 11.28 -0.99 -36.42
C LEU A 203 10.27 0.08 -35.94
N SER A 204 9.60 -0.18 -34.85
CA SER A 204 8.82 0.81 -34.14
C SER A 204 9.53 1.17 -32.85
N TRP A 205 9.59 2.46 -32.51
CA TRP A 205 10.28 2.90 -31.29
C TRP A 205 9.63 4.11 -30.67
N ILE A 206 9.83 4.22 -29.36
CA ILE A 206 9.50 5.39 -28.54
C ILE A 206 10.76 5.87 -27.83
N ALA A 207 10.97 7.18 -27.83
CA ALA A 207 12.02 7.83 -27.02
C ALA A 207 11.46 9.08 -26.37
N GLY A 208 11.73 9.28 -25.09
CA GLY A 208 11.14 10.40 -24.38
C GLY A 208 11.87 10.78 -23.10
N VAL A 209 11.40 11.90 -22.55
CA VAL A 209 11.84 12.45 -21.26
C VAL A 209 10.62 12.64 -20.37
N TYR A 210 10.83 12.50 -19.09
CA TYR A 210 9.82 12.60 -18.05
C TYR A 210 10.30 13.49 -16.92
N TYR A 211 9.41 14.33 -16.41
CA TYR A 211 9.60 15.13 -15.21
C TYR A 211 8.42 14.92 -14.27
N TYR A 212 8.72 14.83 -12.99
CA TYR A 212 7.75 14.73 -11.92
C TYR A 212 8.21 15.54 -10.73
N ASN A 213 7.26 16.22 -10.09
CA ASN A 213 7.47 16.95 -8.84
C ASN A 213 6.24 16.71 -7.97
N LEU A 214 6.47 16.26 -6.74
CA LEU A 214 5.46 16.11 -5.70
C LEU A 214 5.93 16.87 -4.49
N HIS A 215 5.09 17.78 -4.02
CA HIS A 215 5.22 18.38 -2.70
C HIS A 215 4.14 17.81 -1.80
N GLU A 216 4.55 17.25 -0.67
CA GLU A 216 3.64 16.61 0.29
C GLU A 216 3.89 17.11 1.71
N THR A 217 2.84 17.14 2.52
CA THR A 217 2.89 17.52 3.92
C THR A 217 2.02 16.56 4.70
N LEU A 218 2.55 16.03 5.79
CA LEU A 218 1.85 15.23 6.78
C LEU A 218 1.76 16.01 8.10
N ASP A 219 0.56 16.06 8.66
CA ASP A 219 0.26 16.58 9.98
C ASP A 219 -0.61 15.54 10.69
N ALA A 220 -0.03 14.79 11.63
CA ALA A 220 -0.59 13.55 12.15
C ALA A 220 -0.62 13.50 13.69
N PRO A 221 -1.28 14.44 14.39
CA PRO A 221 -1.34 14.41 15.85
C PRO A 221 -2.12 13.19 16.35
N VAL A 222 -1.55 12.52 17.33
CA VAL A 222 -2.10 11.39 18.06
C VAL A 222 -2.37 11.81 19.51
N PHE A 223 -3.50 11.39 20.05
CA PHE A 223 -4.03 11.82 21.34
C PHE A 223 -4.14 10.62 22.29
N PRO A 224 -3.04 10.21 22.95
CA PRO A 224 -3.09 9.17 23.95
C PRO A 224 -3.88 9.63 25.18
N LYS A 225 -4.68 8.73 25.74
CA LYS A 225 -5.54 8.99 26.89
C LYS A 225 -4.90 8.51 28.19
N PRO A 226 -5.41 8.94 29.36
CA PRO A 226 -4.88 8.47 30.64
C PRO A 226 -4.80 6.95 30.77
N LEU A 227 -5.78 6.23 30.23
CA LEU A 227 -5.81 4.76 30.26
C LEU A 227 -4.67 4.16 29.45
N PHE A 228 -4.29 4.75 28.31
CA PHE A 228 -3.13 4.36 27.54
C PHE A 228 -1.84 4.38 28.38
N PHE A 229 -1.57 5.49 29.08
CA PHE A 229 -0.40 5.62 29.93
C PHE A 229 -0.41 4.64 31.11
N HIS A 230 -1.60 4.33 31.61
CA HIS A 230 -1.73 3.34 32.67
C HIS A 230 -1.37 1.93 32.16
N ILE A 231 -1.90 1.53 31.02
CA ILE A 231 -1.71 0.18 30.48
C ILE A 231 -0.29 -0.02 29.95
N TYR A 232 0.17 0.88 29.10
CA TYR A 232 1.43 0.71 28.37
C TYR A 232 2.66 1.26 29.10
N ALA A 233 2.54 2.38 29.80
CA ALA A 233 3.67 2.98 30.51
C ALA A 233 3.72 2.59 32.01
N GLY A 234 2.79 1.80 32.49
CA GLY A 234 2.74 1.37 33.90
C GLY A 234 2.50 2.49 34.89
N ILE A 235 2.03 3.64 34.45
CA ILE A 235 1.79 4.80 35.32
C ILE A 235 0.49 4.56 36.08
N PRO A 236 0.49 4.62 37.44
CA PRO A 236 -0.74 4.50 38.21
C PRO A 236 -1.83 5.44 37.70
N MET A 237 -3.08 4.99 37.56
CA MET A 237 -4.16 5.73 36.91
C MET A 237 -4.36 7.14 37.50
N PHE A 238 -4.23 7.32 38.84
CA PHE A 238 -4.35 8.63 39.48
C PHE A 238 -3.26 9.62 39.04
N MET A 239 -2.09 9.09 38.61
CA MET A 239 -1.00 9.89 38.02
C MET A 239 -1.19 10.00 36.49
N ALA A 240 -1.71 8.98 35.83
CA ALA A 240 -1.97 8.99 34.39
C ALA A 240 -2.96 10.10 34.00
N LYS A 241 -3.93 10.44 34.85
CA LYS A 241 -4.87 11.55 34.63
C LYS A 241 -4.22 12.93 34.44
N GLN A 242 -2.99 13.13 34.88
CA GLN A 242 -2.28 14.39 34.62
C GLN A 242 -1.79 14.53 33.19
N TYR A 243 -1.79 13.42 32.42
CA TYR A 243 -1.43 13.38 31.00
C TYR A 243 -2.64 13.52 30.07
N ASP A 244 -3.83 13.75 30.61
CA ASP A 244 -5.00 14.05 29.78
C ASP A 244 -4.78 15.30 28.93
N GLY A 245 -5.06 15.20 27.63
CA GLY A 245 -4.81 16.26 26.67
C GLY A 245 -3.38 16.34 26.13
N VAL A 246 -2.52 15.39 26.48
CA VAL A 246 -1.22 15.24 25.84
C VAL A 246 -1.41 14.87 24.37
N THR A 247 -0.54 15.40 23.53
CA THR A 247 -0.51 15.12 22.10
C THR A 247 0.90 14.68 21.72
N VAL A 248 1.00 13.58 20.97
CA VAL A 248 2.19 13.23 20.21
C VAL A 248 1.93 13.68 18.78
N HIS A 249 2.81 14.51 18.23
CA HIS A 249 2.52 15.23 17.01
C HIS A 249 3.65 15.10 15.99
N PRO A 250 3.68 14.02 15.19
CA PRO A 250 4.48 13.95 13.99
C PRO A 250 4.01 15.01 12.99
N PHE A 251 4.93 15.76 12.46
CA PHE A 251 4.71 16.75 11.42
C PHE A 251 5.89 16.74 10.47
N GLY A 252 5.63 16.65 9.18
CA GLY A 252 6.71 16.65 8.23
C GLY A 252 6.21 16.74 6.81
N GLY A 253 7.14 16.58 5.89
CA GLY A 253 6.85 16.63 4.47
C GLY A 253 8.10 16.81 3.64
N GLY A 254 7.90 17.16 2.40
CA GLY A 254 9.03 17.42 1.52
C GLY A 254 8.66 17.49 0.06
N THR A 255 9.69 17.57 -0.75
CA THR A 255 9.55 17.60 -2.19
C THR A 255 10.28 16.42 -2.81
N THR A 256 9.59 15.67 -3.66
CA THR A 256 10.19 14.66 -4.52
C THR A 256 10.26 15.19 -5.94
N GLU A 257 11.46 15.29 -6.49
CA GLU A 257 11.71 15.58 -7.91
C GLU A 257 12.25 14.35 -8.61
N SER A 258 11.64 13.97 -9.74
CA SER A 258 12.11 12.86 -10.57
C SER A 258 12.30 13.32 -12.01
N VAL A 259 13.42 12.94 -12.58
CA VAL A 259 13.68 13.07 -14.03
C VAL A 259 13.98 11.72 -14.62
N GLY A 260 13.49 11.47 -15.82
CA GLY A 260 13.74 10.23 -16.53
C GLY A 260 13.96 10.45 -18.02
N ALA A 261 14.81 9.61 -18.61
CA ALA A 261 14.93 9.50 -20.06
C ALA A 261 14.78 8.03 -20.45
N PHE A 262 14.02 7.75 -21.50
CA PHE A 262 13.74 6.38 -21.90
C PHE A 262 13.73 6.20 -23.41
N LEU A 263 14.08 5.00 -23.81
CA LEU A 263 14.03 4.50 -25.17
C LEU A 263 13.50 3.06 -25.14
N SER A 264 12.54 2.75 -25.99
CA SER A 264 12.10 1.38 -26.22
C SER A 264 11.81 1.18 -27.70
N GLY A 265 12.08 -0.02 -28.22
CA GLY A 265 11.83 -0.31 -29.62
C GLY A 265 11.60 -1.78 -29.90
N ASP A 266 10.67 -2.02 -30.82
CA ASP A 266 10.33 -3.33 -31.38
C ASP A 266 11.04 -3.50 -32.70
N TYR A 267 11.92 -4.48 -32.79
CA TYR A 267 12.59 -4.85 -34.02
C TYR A 267 12.10 -6.20 -34.53
N LYS A 268 11.50 -6.17 -35.69
CA LYS A 268 11.01 -7.36 -36.39
C LYS A 268 12.15 -7.99 -37.18
N ILE A 269 12.77 -9.04 -36.63
CA ILE A 269 13.85 -9.78 -37.28
C ILE A 269 13.31 -10.59 -38.47
N MET A 270 12.15 -11.20 -38.27
CA MET A 270 11.37 -11.90 -39.28
C MET A 270 9.88 -11.83 -38.93
N ASP A 271 8.99 -12.19 -39.85
CA ASP A 271 7.54 -12.07 -39.61
C ASP A 271 7.05 -12.76 -38.33
N GLN A 272 7.74 -13.82 -37.92
CA GLN A 272 7.40 -14.59 -36.72
C GLN A 272 8.17 -14.18 -35.48
N PHE A 273 9.24 -13.39 -35.61
CA PHE A 273 10.13 -13.11 -34.49
C PHE A 273 10.38 -11.61 -34.29
N VAL A 274 9.94 -11.11 -33.14
CA VAL A 274 10.11 -9.71 -32.73
C VAL A 274 10.92 -9.67 -31.44
N ILE A 275 11.90 -8.79 -31.40
CA ILE A 275 12.65 -8.43 -30.18
C ILE A 275 12.26 -7.01 -29.79
N THR A 276 11.88 -6.82 -28.53
CA THR A 276 11.65 -5.52 -27.91
C THR A 276 12.78 -5.24 -26.92
N GLY A 277 13.52 -4.15 -27.14
CA GLY A 277 14.52 -3.67 -26.18
C GLY A 277 14.08 -2.36 -25.57
N GLY A 278 14.28 -2.21 -24.26
CA GLY A 278 13.96 -0.98 -23.53
C GLY A 278 15.09 -0.60 -22.56
N LEU A 279 15.29 0.70 -22.40
CA LEU A 279 16.21 1.27 -21.43
C LEU A 279 15.62 2.55 -20.86
N ARG A 280 15.63 2.66 -19.54
CA ARG A 280 15.27 3.91 -18.84
C ARG A 280 16.35 4.28 -17.84
N TYR A 281 16.72 5.54 -17.84
CA TYR A 281 17.46 6.18 -16.76
C TYR A 281 16.47 6.99 -15.93
N SER A 282 16.54 6.87 -14.60
CA SER A 282 15.78 7.66 -13.65
C SER A 282 16.72 8.27 -12.62
N LYS A 283 16.44 9.51 -12.23
CA LYS A 283 17.09 10.17 -11.10
C LYS A 283 16.02 10.82 -10.25
N ASP A 284 16.04 10.52 -8.96
CA ASP A 284 15.14 11.05 -7.96
C ASP A 284 15.94 11.87 -6.96
N HIS A 285 15.39 13.00 -6.57
CA HIS A 285 15.88 13.87 -5.51
C HIS A 285 14.74 14.13 -4.54
N LYS A 286 15.02 14.01 -3.24
CA LYS A 286 14.02 14.29 -2.20
C LYS A 286 14.61 15.25 -1.19
N ASP A 287 13.86 16.33 -0.95
CA ASP A 287 14.01 17.20 0.21
C ASP A 287 13.01 16.72 1.26
N PHE A 288 13.41 16.75 2.51
CA PHE A 288 12.63 16.21 3.60
C PHE A 288 12.78 17.08 4.84
N THR A 289 11.68 17.36 5.52
CA THR A 289 11.65 18.02 6.83
C THR A 289 10.74 17.22 7.77
N TYR A 290 11.13 17.10 9.02
CA TYR A 290 10.40 16.36 10.03
C TYR A 290 10.60 16.94 11.43
N ARG A 291 9.54 16.90 12.22
CA ARG A 291 9.58 17.09 13.67
C ARG A 291 8.54 16.22 14.34
N GLN A 292 8.76 15.88 15.60
CA GLN A 292 7.78 15.19 16.42
C GLN A 292 7.77 15.80 17.83
N ASP A 293 6.67 16.43 18.17
CA ASP A 293 6.43 16.93 19.50
C ASP A 293 5.77 15.85 20.36
N GLY A 294 6.01 15.83 21.66
CA GLY A 294 5.45 14.86 22.61
C GLY A 294 5.88 15.16 24.04
N LEU A 295 5.67 14.21 24.94
CA LEU A 295 6.24 14.28 26.29
C LEU A 295 7.73 13.91 26.24
N PRO A 296 8.58 14.50 27.09
CA PRO A 296 10.00 14.15 27.17
C PRO A 296 10.27 12.66 27.42
N THR A 297 9.29 11.96 27.99
CA THR A 297 9.37 10.51 28.31
C THR A 297 8.54 9.65 27.35
N PHE A 298 7.80 10.25 26.42
CA PHE A 298 6.93 9.53 25.51
C PHE A 298 6.63 10.36 24.25
N GLY A 299 7.01 9.84 23.11
CA GLY A 299 6.68 10.41 21.81
C GLY A 299 7.45 11.68 21.42
N TYR A 300 8.30 12.22 22.29
CA TYR A 300 9.17 13.34 21.95
C TYR A 300 10.50 12.81 21.40
N ILE A 301 10.84 13.24 20.21
CA ILE A 301 12.17 12.97 19.67
C ILE A 301 13.08 14.16 19.95
N HIS A 302 14.14 13.89 20.68
CA HIS A 302 15.18 14.86 20.94
C HIS A 302 16.22 14.77 19.82
N PHE A 303 16.13 15.67 18.86
CA PHE A 303 17.19 15.83 17.87
C PHE A 303 18.42 16.41 18.56
N PRO A 304 19.61 15.83 18.39
CA PRO A 304 20.84 16.41 18.92
C PRO A 304 21.02 17.85 18.42
N PRO A 305 21.58 18.77 19.22
CA PRO A 305 21.85 20.13 18.79
C PRO A 305 22.59 20.10 17.45
N ASP A 306 22.00 20.71 16.42
CA ASP A 306 22.61 20.82 15.09
C ASP A 306 22.99 19.44 14.47
N ALA A 307 22.13 18.43 14.65
CA ALA A 307 22.38 17.09 14.10
C ALA A 307 22.41 17.06 12.57
N ASP A 308 21.71 17.98 11.93
CA ASP A 308 21.67 18.15 10.48
C ASP A 308 22.63 19.25 9.97
N GLY A 309 23.30 19.99 10.87
CA GLY A 309 24.27 21.02 10.54
C GLY A 309 23.66 22.32 10.03
N ASP A 310 22.38 22.56 10.29
CA ASP A 310 21.67 23.76 9.81
C ASP A 310 21.77 24.97 10.76
N ASN A 311 22.38 24.79 11.92
CA ASN A 311 22.56 25.77 13.01
C ASN A 311 21.24 26.29 13.61
N LEU A 312 20.12 25.53 13.49
CA LEU A 312 18.86 25.83 14.14
C LEU A 312 18.73 25.10 15.50
N PRO A 313 18.00 25.67 16.45
CA PRO A 313 17.74 24.99 17.72
C PRO A 313 16.89 23.74 17.52
N ASP A 314 17.14 22.73 18.32
CA ASP A 314 16.46 21.44 18.39
C ASP A 314 14.94 21.52 18.22
N GLY A 315 14.38 20.68 17.38
CA GLY A 315 12.94 20.55 17.20
C GLY A 315 12.50 20.15 15.79
N HIS A 316 13.39 20.23 14.80
CA HIS A 316 13.12 19.71 13.46
C HIS A 316 14.39 19.15 12.83
N PHE A 317 14.20 18.31 11.83
CA PHE A 317 15.25 17.69 11.06
C PHE A 317 14.98 17.95 9.58
N ASP A 318 15.99 18.49 8.88
CA ASP A 318 15.96 18.70 7.44
C ASP A 318 17.05 17.88 6.79
N SER A 319 16.71 17.19 5.70
CA SER A 319 17.66 16.37 4.98
C SER A 319 17.33 16.31 3.48
N THR A 320 18.33 15.93 2.69
CA THR A 320 18.17 15.71 1.27
C THR A 320 18.86 14.42 0.84
N ALA A 321 18.27 13.72 -0.11
CA ALA A 321 18.90 12.54 -0.69
C ALA A 321 18.59 12.41 -2.17
N SER A 322 19.49 11.73 -2.90
CA SER A 322 19.31 11.49 -4.33
C SER A 322 19.69 10.07 -4.69
N TRP A 323 18.89 9.49 -5.58
CA TRP A 323 19.13 8.16 -6.13
C TRP A 323 19.02 8.17 -7.64
N SER A 324 19.68 7.23 -8.28
CA SER A 324 19.53 7.03 -9.72
C SER A 324 19.59 5.55 -10.08
N ALA A 325 18.91 5.20 -11.16
CA ALA A 325 18.90 3.83 -11.65
C ALA A 325 18.82 3.77 -13.17
N ILE A 326 19.40 2.68 -13.70
CA ILE A 326 19.20 2.25 -15.07
C ILE A 326 18.38 0.95 -15.03
N THR A 327 17.25 0.96 -15.74
CA THR A 327 16.32 -0.16 -15.78
C THR A 327 16.19 -0.68 -17.21
N PRO A 328 16.96 -1.71 -17.59
CA PRO A 328 16.86 -2.36 -18.90
C PRO A 328 15.67 -3.32 -18.95
N SER A 329 15.15 -3.55 -20.15
CA SER A 329 14.19 -4.61 -20.45
C SER A 329 14.46 -5.23 -21.80
N LEU A 330 14.23 -6.53 -21.90
CA LEU A 330 14.30 -7.30 -23.13
C LEU A 330 13.11 -8.25 -23.19
N ASN A 331 12.36 -8.19 -24.28
CA ASN A 331 11.31 -9.14 -24.58
C ASN A 331 11.54 -9.78 -25.95
N MET A 332 11.35 -11.07 -26.04
CA MET A 332 11.41 -11.84 -27.28
C MET A 332 10.06 -12.51 -27.50
N LYS A 333 9.47 -12.30 -28.66
CA LYS A 333 8.20 -12.90 -29.03
C LYS A 333 8.35 -13.70 -30.32
N TYR A 334 7.92 -14.96 -30.28
CA TYR A 334 7.93 -15.86 -31.43
C TYR A 334 6.51 -16.35 -31.74
N ALA A 335 6.02 -16.01 -32.92
CA ALA A 335 4.74 -16.46 -33.43
C ALA A 335 4.89 -17.88 -34.03
N VAL A 336 4.62 -18.91 -33.22
CA VAL A 336 4.63 -20.33 -33.70
C VAL A 336 3.59 -20.56 -34.76
N THR A 337 2.44 -19.91 -34.61
CA THR A 337 1.36 -19.82 -35.63
C THR A 337 0.80 -18.40 -35.58
N PRO A 338 -0.05 -18.00 -36.57
CA PRO A 338 -0.72 -16.69 -36.48
C PRO A 338 -1.56 -16.47 -35.22
N LEU A 339 -1.87 -17.53 -34.46
CA LEU A 339 -2.72 -17.50 -33.27
C LEU A 339 -2.00 -17.99 -31.99
N THR A 340 -0.72 -18.35 -32.10
CA THR A 340 0.07 -18.87 -30.99
C THR A 340 1.40 -18.13 -30.90
N ASN A 341 1.61 -17.43 -29.81
CA ASN A 341 2.85 -16.74 -29.51
C ASN A 341 3.51 -17.36 -28.27
N LEU A 342 4.79 -17.63 -28.35
CA LEU A 342 5.67 -17.82 -27.21
C LEU A 342 6.38 -16.51 -26.94
N TYR A 343 6.65 -16.21 -25.68
CA TYR A 343 7.44 -15.03 -25.32
C TYR A 343 8.32 -15.30 -24.10
N GLY A 344 9.38 -14.52 -24.02
CA GLY A 344 10.25 -14.46 -22.84
C GLY A 344 10.62 -13.02 -22.56
N THR A 345 10.62 -12.63 -21.28
CA THR A 345 10.91 -11.29 -20.81
C THR A 345 11.97 -11.33 -19.71
N ILE A 346 12.92 -10.43 -19.78
CA ILE A 346 13.81 -10.07 -18.67
C ILE A 346 13.68 -8.57 -18.49
N SER A 347 13.38 -8.11 -17.26
CA SER A 347 13.25 -6.69 -16.97
C SER A 347 13.72 -6.36 -15.57
N LYS A 348 14.28 -5.17 -15.41
CA LYS A 348 14.67 -4.62 -14.11
C LYS A 348 13.73 -3.48 -13.73
N GLY A 349 13.15 -3.54 -12.53
CA GLY A 349 12.38 -2.47 -11.89
C GLY A 349 13.19 -1.74 -10.82
N TYR A 350 12.74 -0.55 -10.46
CA TYR A 350 13.37 0.33 -9.48
C TYR A 350 12.30 1.12 -8.73
N LYS A 351 12.46 1.21 -7.41
CA LYS A 351 11.74 2.12 -6.52
C LYS A 351 12.78 2.94 -5.75
N SER A 352 12.64 4.27 -5.74
CA SER A 352 13.62 5.15 -5.09
C SER A 352 13.65 4.93 -3.58
N GLY A 353 14.76 5.31 -2.95
CA GLY A 353 14.83 5.48 -1.51
C GLY A 353 13.94 6.61 -1.00
N GLY A 354 13.91 6.81 0.30
CA GLY A 354 13.08 7.84 0.93
C GLY A 354 13.41 8.00 2.41
N PHE A 355 12.57 8.77 3.09
CA PHE A 355 12.65 9.04 4.50
C PHE A 355 11.37 8.54 5.18
N ASN A 356 11.46 8.27 6.49
CA ASN A 356 10.31 7.96 7.31
C ASN A 356 9.59 9.25 7.72
N LEU A 357 8.29 9.32 7.48
CA LEU A 357 7.47 10.52 7.67
C LEU A 357 6.37 10.33 8.74
N ASP A 358 6.14 9.10 9.18
CA ASP A 358 5.13 8.76 10.17
C ASP A 358 5.68 8.81 11.60
N TYR A 359 4.88 8.40 12.59
CA TYR A 359 5.34 8.26 13.96
C TYR A 359 6.58 7.36 14.05
N VAL A 360 7.65 7.87 14.65
CA VAL A 360 8.92 7.17 14.82
C VAL A 360 9.41 7.30 16.26
N SER A 361 10.20 6.33 16.71
CA SER A 361 10.70 6.26 18.09
C SER A 361 12.02 6.99 18.29
N SER A 362 12.82 7.13 17.25
CA SER A 362 14.16 7.69 17.35
C SER A 362 14.49 8.64 16.20
N TRP A 363 15.42 9.55 16.44
CA TRP A 363 15.91 10.46 15.41
C TRP A 363 16.68 9.73 14.32
N GLU A 364 17.33 8.61 14.62
CA GLU A 364 18.05 7.79 13.65
C GLU A 364 17.11 7.23 12.58
N SER A 365 15.91 6.83 13.00
CA SER A 365 14.87 6.33 12.07
C SER A 365 14.44 7.40 11.07
N VAL A 366 14.53 8.67 11.43
CA VAL A 366 14.22 9.82 10.54
C VAL A 366 15.43 10.22 9.71
N ALA A 367 16.61 10.29 10.34
CA ALA A 367 17.82 10.85 9.75
C ALA A 367 18.42 9.97 8.65
N ILE A 368 18.25 8.66 8.75
CA ILE A 368 18.82 7.72 7.80
C ILE A 368 17.80 7.37 6.71
N PRO A 369 18.02 7.84 5.47
CA PRO A 369 17.11 7.49 4.40
C PRO A 369 17.22 6.01 4.04
N PHE A 370 16.09 5.34 3.85
CA PHE A 370 16.10 3.98 3.32
C PHE A 370 16.55 3.94 1.85
N LYS A 371 17.21 2.84 1.48
CA LYS A 371 17.84 2.65 0.17
C LYS A 371 16.80 2.31 -0.92
N PRO A 372 17.16 2.48 -2.19
CA PRO A 372 16.34 2.01 -3.30
C PRO A 372 16.14 0.49 -3.29
N GLU A 373 14.93 0.09 -3.68
CA GLU A 373 14.55 -1.30 -3.94
C GLU A 373 14.69 -1.60 -5.43
N PHE A 374 15.14 -2.80 -5.75
CA PHE A 374 15.23 -3.30 -7.12
C PHE A 374 14.51 -4.65 -7.25
N ILE A 375 13.94 -4.87 -8.43
CA ILE A 375 13.37 -6.15 -8.83
C ILE A 375 13.93 -6.55 -10.18
N THR A 376 14.34 -7.81 -10.32
CA THR A 376 14.62 -8.41 -11.63
C THR A 376 13.58 -9.49 -11.91
N ASN A 377 12.81 -9.30 -12.97
CA ASN A 377 11.79 -10.25 -13.40
C ASN A 377 12.27 -11.06 -14.60
N TYR A 378 12.09 -12.37 -14.54
CA TYR A 378 12.25 -13.33 -15.63
C TYR A 378 10.90 -14.00 -15.86
N GLU A 379 10.39 -13.92 -17.07
CA GLU A 379 9.08 -14.49 -17.42
C GLU A 379 9.15 -15.22 -18.74
N ILE A 380 8.49 -16.37 -18.83
CA ILE A 380 8.26 -17.09 -20.06
C ILE A 380 6.78 -17.47 -20.16
N GLY A 381 6.19 -17.31 -21.33
CA GLY A 381 4.78 -17.61 -21.46
C GLY A 381 4.35 -17.97 -22.87
N ILE A 382 3.10 -18.45 -22.93
CA ILE A 382 2.39 -18.79 -24.16
C ILE A 382 1.04 -18.08 -24.19
N LYS A 383 0.70 -17.51 -25.35
CA LYS A 383 -0.64 -16.98 -25.64
C LYS A 383 -1.14 -17.64 -26.91
N THR A 384 -2.26 -18.37 -26.82
CA THR A 384 -2.79 -19.09 -27.95
C THR A 384 -4.31 -19.01 -28.05
N ALA A 385 -4.81 -18.98 -29.26
CA ALA A 385 -6.22 -19.09 -29.59
C ALA A 385 -6.44 -20.08 -30.74
N ASN A 386 -7.65 -20.62 -30.87
CA ASN A 386 -7.98 -21.44 -32.02
C ASN A 386 -8.51 -20.56 -33.17
N ARG A 387 -8.49 -21.12 -34.41
CA ARG A 387 -8.95 -20.41 -35.64
C ARG A 387 -10.40 -19.92 -35.58
N LYS A 388 -11.24 -20.52 -34.73
CA LYS A 388 -12.66 -20.14 -34.59
C LYS A 388 -12.89 -19.12 -33.49
N ASN A 389 -11.83 -18.67 -32.79
CA ASN A 389 -11.91 -17.83 -31.60
C ASN A 389 -12.87 -18.38 -30.54
N THR A 390 -13.01 -19.70 -30.46
CA THR A 390 -13.83 -20.38 -29.45
C THR A 390 -13.02 -20.89 -28.27
N MET A 391 -11.72 -20.81 -28.35
CA MET A 391 -10.81 -21.17 -27.26
C MET A 391 -9.63 -20.21 -27.27
N TYR A 392 -9.26 -19.71 -26.05
CA TYR A 392 -7.97 -19.11 -25.84
C TYR A 392 -7.35 -19.64 -24.54
N LEU A 393 -6.03 -19.61 -24.48
CA LEU A 393 -5.20 -19.98 -23.34
C LEU A 393 -4.04 -18.98 -23.27
N ASN A 394 -3.86 -18.39 -22.10
CA ASN A 394 -2.66 -17.66 -21.71
C ASN A 394 -2.04 -18.39 -20.52
N SER A 395 -0.75 -18.63 -20.55
CA SER A 395 -0.02 -19.17 -19.40
C SER A 395 1.35 -18.54 -19.32
N ALA A 396 1.77 -18.18 -18.11
CA ALA A 396 3.05 -17.57 -17.83
C ALA A 396 3.66 -18.18 -16.57
N PHE A 397 4.95 -18.49 -16.64
CA PHE A 397 5.79 -18.77 -15.49
C PHE A 397 6.69 -17.57 -15.27
N PHE A 398 6.80 -17.12 -14.03
CA PHE A 398 7.64 -15.98 -13.63
C PHE A 398 8.51 -16.30 -12.44
N TYR A 399 9.63 -15.57 -12.38
CA TYR A 399 10.61 -15.60 -11.31
C TYR A 399 11.10 -14.17 -11.08
N MET A 400 10.89 -13.65 -9.89
CA MET A 400 11.21 -12.29 -9.50
C MET A 400 12.19 -12.31 -8.33
N ASP A 401 13.30 -11.61 -8.49
CA ASP A 401 14.33 -11.43 -7.48
C ASP A 401 14.31 -9.99 -6.98
N TYR A 402 13.97 -9.81 -5.70
CA TYR A 402 13.93 -8.52 -5.01
C TYR A 402 15.19 -8.31 -4.19
N ILE A 403 15.78 -7.13 -4.34
CA ILE A 403 16.96 -6.71 -3.59
C ILE A 403 16.64 -5.41 -2.85
N ASN A 404 17.02 -5.32 -1.58
CA ASN A 404 16.73 -4.18 -0.70
C ASN A 404 15.23 -3.86 -0.65
N MET A 405 14.39 -4.86 -0.49
CA MET A 405 12.94 -4.69 -0.40
C MET A 405 12.61 -3.72 0.73
N GLN A 406 11.82 -2.70 0.42
CA GLN A 406 11.35 -1.72 1.40
C GLN A 406 10.12 -2.27 2.09
N ARG A 407 10.19 -2.46 3.40
CA ARG A 407 9.07 -2.94 4.23
C ARG A 407 8.78 -1.93 5.32
N ALA A 408 7.51 -1.61 5.47
CA ALA A 408 7.03 -0.93 6.67
C ALA A 408 6.91 -1.99 7.76
N ILE A 409 7.57 -1.76 8.87
CA ILE A 409 7.57 -2.60 10.05
C ILE A 409 6.93 -1.78 11.16
N PHE A 410 5.87 -2.30 11.74
CA PHE A 410 5.35 -1.80 13.00
C PHE A 410 6.07 -2.55 14.11
N GLN A 411 6.86 -1.86 14.87
CA GLN A 411 7.68 -2.44 15.91
C GLN A 411 6.85 -2.65 17.18
N ASP A 412 6.36 -1.58 17.74
CA ASP A 412 5.37 -1.56 18.82
C ASP A 412 4.76 -0.14 18.96
N LEU A 413 3.91 0.07 19.98
CA LEU A 413 3.32 1.39 20.25
C LEU A 413 4.35 2.44 20.72
N TYR A 414 5.52 2.01 21.16
CA TYR A 414 6.60 2.92 21.55
C TYR A 414 7.50 3.28 20.38
N GLU A 415 7.72 2.33 19.45
CA GLU A 415 8.68 2.46 18.36
C GLU A 415 8.07 2.86 17.03
N GLY A 416 6.76 2.73 16.89
CA GLY A 416 6.01 3.20 15.73
C GLY A 416 6.31 2.43 14.43
N TYR A 417 6.07 3.10 13.30
CA TYR A 417 6.29 2.56 11.96
C TYR A 417 7.62 3.01 11.39
N THR A 418 8.43 2.06 10.94
CA THR A 418 9.69 2.35 10.26
C THR A 418 9.75 1.59 8.93
N ILE A 419 10.08 2.29 7.86
CA ILE A 419 10.41 1.67 6.58
C ILE A 419 11.91 1.37 6.58
N SER A 420 12.25 0.11 6.41
CA SER A 420 13.64 -0.33 6.29
C SER A 420 13.87 -1.20 5.04
N ASN A 421 15.14 -1.40 4.67
CA ASN A 421 15.55 -2.31 3.60
C ASN A 421 15.98 -3.67 4.16
N ALA A 422 15.25 -4.18 5.12
CA ALA A 422 15.63 -5.37 5.87
C ALA A 422 15.55 -6.66 5.06
N ALA A 423 14.97 -6.64 3.84
CA ALA A 423 14.64 -7.86 3.13
C ALA A 423 15.17 -7.93 1.70
N SER A 424 15.59 -9.13 1.30
CA SER A 424 15.59 -9.60 -0.09
C SER A 424 14.54 -10.70 -0.23
N ALA A 425 13.89 -10.80 -1.37
CA ALA A 425 12.79 -11.74 -1.53
C ALA A 425 12.78 -12.40 -2.89
N LEU A 426 12.27 -13.61 -2.92
CA LEU A 426 12.11 -14.40 -4.11
C LEU A 426 10.65 -14.73 -4.32
N VAL A 427 10.11 -14.32 -5.49
CA VAL A 427 8.72 -14.62 -5.86
C VAL A 427 8.71 -15.38 -7.17
N LYS A 428 8.14 -16.57 -7.17
CA LYS A 428 7.99 -17.39 -8.38
C LYS A 428 6.57 -17.93 -8.47
N GLY A 429 6.08 -18.09 -9.70
CA GLY A 429 4.72 -18.55 -9.86
C GLY A 429 4.37 -18.95 -11.27
N LEU A 430 3.18 -19.54 -11.36
CA LEU A 430 2.51 -19.92 -12.60
C LEU A 430 1.13 -19.30 -12.61
N GLU A 431 0.82 -18.58 -13.68
CA GLU A 431 -0.51 -18.04 -13.94
C GLU A 431 -1.05 -18.61 -15.24
N THR A 432 -2.32 -18.98 -15.23
CA THR A 432 -2.98 -19.55 -16.40
C THR A 432 -4.41 -19.03 -16.49
N GLU A 433 -4.79 -18.55 -17.67
CA GLU A 433 -6.16 -18.17 -18.00
C GLU A 433 -6.64 -18.99 -19.21
N VAL A 434 -7.86 -19.49 -19.13
CA VAL A 434 -8.49 -20.24 -20.18
C VAL A 434 -9.93 -19.78 -20.41
N SER A 435 -10.35 -19.73 -21.67
CA SER A 435 -11.77 -19.57 -22.03
C SER A 435 -12.13 -20.47 -23.22
N ILE A 436 -13.24 -21.16 -23.10
CA ILE A 436 -13.75 -22.08 -24.12
C ILE A 436 -15.23 -21.79 -24.36
N ARG A 437 -15.59 -21.59 -25.65
CA ARG A 437 -16.98 -21.42 -26.07
C ARG A 437 -17.44 -22.69 -26.82
N LEU A 438 -18.51 -23.28 -26.32
CA LEU A 438 -19.07 -24.52 -26.78
C LEU A 438 -20.48 -24.31 -27.33
N PHE A 439 -21.00 -25.31 -28.07
CA PHE A 439 -22.38 -25.36 -28.56
C PHE A 439 -22.80 -24.09 -29.34
N LYS A 440 -21.99 -23.66 -30.30
CA LYS A 440 -22.21 -22.43 -31.10
C LYS A 440 -22.28 -21.17 -30.21
N ASN A 441 -21.42 -21.09 -29.18
CA ASN A 441 -21.34 -20.04 -28.17
C ASN A 441 -22.52 -20.02 -27.17
N ALA A 442 -23.32 -21.10 -27.09
CA ALA A 442 -24.35 -21.20 -26.06
C ALA A 442 -23.79 -21.43 -24.67
N LEU A 443 -22.61 -22.00 -24.54
CA LEU A 443 -21.90 -22.17 -23.26
C LEU A 443 -20.50 -21.58 -23.35
N THR A 444 -20.17 -20.68 -22.45
CA THR A 444 -18.83 -20.19 -22.23
C THR A 444 -18.32 -20.72 -20.89
N LEU A 445 -17.20 -21.42 -20.92
CA LEU A 445 -16.43 -21.80 -19.73
C LEU A 445 -15.18 -20.92 -19.71
N ALA A 446 -14.93 -20.23 -18.61
CA ALA A 446 -13.74 -19.44 -18.40
C ALA A 446 -13.19 -19.68 -17.00
N GLY A 447 -11.90 -19.53 -16.84
CA GLY A 447 -11.27 -19.64 -15.54
C GLY A 447 -9.84 -19.15 -15.53
N GLY A 448 -9.39 -18.85 -14.34
CA GLY A 448 -8.02 -18.50 -14.03
C GLY A 448 -7.48 -19.41 -12.93
N PHE A 449 -6.19 -19.62 -12.96
CA PHE A 449 -5.44 -20.38 -11.97
C PHE A 449 -4.12 -19.63 -11.71
N GLY A 450 -3.80 -19.40 -10.46
CA GLY A 450 -2.55 -18.78 -10.01
C GLY A 450 -1.94 -19.60 -8.88
N MET A 451 -0.66 -19.91 -8.99
CA MET A 451 0.14 -20.50 -7.94
C MET A 451 1.38 -19.65 -7.72
N ILE A 452 1.59 -19.19 -6.50
CA ILE A 452 2.67 -18.27 -6.14
C ILE A 452 3.41 -18.84 -4.94
N ASP A 453 4.74 -18.80 -5.01
CA ASP A 453 5.63 -19.04 -3.88
C ASP A 453 6.45 -17.75 -3.68
N ALA A 454 6.17 -17.04 -2.60
CA ALA A 454 6.78 -15.75 -2.26
C ALA A 454 7.43 -15.88 -0.89
N THR A 455 8.76 -15.85 -0.85
CA THR A 455 9.56 -16.05 0.35
C THR A 455 10.65 -15.01 0.49
N PHE A 456 10.96 -14.63 1.71
CA PHE A 456 12.15 -13.84 1.99
C PHE A 456 13.39 -14.72 1.78
N SER A 457 14.31 -14.29 0.94
CA SER A 457 15.61 -14.96 0.75
C SER A 457 16.62 -14.53 1.82
N GLU A 458 16.50 -13.31 2.30
CA GLU A 458 17.24 -12.74 3.40
C GLU A 458 16.36 -11.66 4.03
N PHE A 459 16.04 -11.81 5.30
CA PHE A 459 15.34 -10.81 6.05
C PHE A 459 15.79 -10.87 7.50
N ARG A 460 16.68 -9.97 7.84
CA ARG A 460 17.07 -9.71 9.22
C ARG A 460 16.50 -8.38 9.59
N ASP A 461 15.57 -8.39 10.50
CA ASP A 461 15.12 -7.17 11.15
C ASP A 461 16.24 -6.74 12.10
N SER A 462 16.73 -5.53 11.91
CA SER A 462 17.69 -4.93 12.85
C SER A 462 16.98 -4.38 14.09
N TYR A 463 15.87 -4.97 14.46
CA TYR A 463 15.15 -4.61 15.65
C TYR A 463 15.93 -5.06 16.87
N PHE A 464 16.48 -4.13 17.57
CA PHE A 464 17.08 -4.32 18.87
C PHE A 464 15.97 -4.30 19.91
N ASN A 465 15.59 -5.45 20.44
CA ASN A 465 14.69 -5.46 21.60
C ASN A 465 15.38 -4.84 22.83
N GLY A 466 16.68 -4.60 22.71
CA GLY A 466 17.50 -3.98 23.75
C GLY A 466 17.83 -4.90 24.91
N TYR A 467 17.49 -6.19 24.79
CA TYR A 467 17.76 -7.23 25.77
C TYR A 467 18.44 -8.40 25.07
N TRP A 468 19.41 -9.00 25.74
CA TRP A 468 20.01 -10.23 25.24
C TRP A 468 19.08 -11.41 25.49
N ASP A 469 18.88 -12.25 24.46
CA ASP A 469 18.10 -13.46 24.52
C ASP A 469 18.98 -14.72 24.32
N GLU A 470 18.56 -15.85 24.90
CA GLU A 470 19.33 -17.09 24.81
C GLU A 470 19.41 -17.59 23.36
N GLY A 471 20.63 -17.57 22.80
CA GLY A 471 20.89 -17.98 21.42
C GLY A 471 21.52 -16.88 20.57
N GLU A 472 21.58 -15.65 21.05
CA GLU A 472 22.25 -14.56 20.39
C GLU A 472 23.77 -14.63 20.56
N ASP A 473 24.47 -14.16 19.53
CA ASP A 473 25.92 -14.05 19.57
C ASP A 473 26.34 -12.89 20.47
N PHE A 474 27.23 -13.15 21.40
CA PHE A 474 27.78 -12.14 22.32
C PHE A 474 29.31 -12.23 22.40
N VAL A 475 29.91 -11.17 22.86
CA VAL A 475 31.34 -11.08 23.12
C VAL A 475 31.61 -11.53 24.57
N ASP A 476 31.89 -12.83 24.75
CA ASP A 476 32.27 -13.38 26.05
C ASP A 476 33.60 -12.78 26.54
N ALA A 477 33.52 -11.65 27.20
CA ALA A 477 34.68 -10.89 27.66
C ALA A 477 35.45 -11.58 28.80
N ASN A 478 34.78 -12.43 29.56
CA ASN A 478 35.35 -13.13 30.71
C ASN A 478 35.62 -14.63 30.44
N ASN A 479 35.26 -15.13 29.25
CA ASN A 479 35.43 -16.52 28.81
C ASN A 479 34.73 -17.57 29.70
N ASN A 480 33.54 -17.23 30.20
CA ASN A 480 32.74 -18.15 31.02
C ASN A 480 31.73 -18.96 30.19
N GLY A 481 31.52 -18.59 28.89
CA GLY A 481 30.58 -19.25 27.97
C GLY A 481 29.11 -18.89 28.25
N GLN A 482 28.86 -17.81 28.99
CA GLN A 482 27.54 -17.30 29.28
C GLN A 482 27.53 -15.78 29.09
N TYR A 483 26.40 -15.25 28.63
CA TYR A 483 26.22 -13.81 28.57
C TYR A 483 26.11 -13.21 29.98
N ASP A 484 26.88 -12.18 30.25
CA ASP A 484 26.83 -11.39 31.47
C ASP A 484 26.39 -9.96 31.18
N ASP A 485 25.61 -9.37 32.07
CA ASP A 485 25.10 -8.02 31.91
C ASP A 485 26.23 -7.00 31.70
N GLY A 486 26.21 -6.32 30.54
CA GLY A 486 27.23 -5.37 30.12
C GLY A 486 28.26 -5.91 29.10
N GLU A 487 28.13 -7.15 28.65
CA GLU A 487 28.85 -7.66 27.50
C GLU A 487 28.21 -7.20 26.18
N ASP A 488 29.05 -6.96 25.17
CA ASP A 488 28.56 -6.63 23.82
C ASP A 488 27.92 -7.87 23.19
N TRP A 489 26.76 -7.71 22.60
CA TRP A 489 26.01 -8.78 21.95
C TRP A 489 25.39 -8.31 20.64
N THR A 490 24.97 -9.24 19.82
CA THR A 490 24.31 -8.96 18.54
C THR A 490 22.89 -9.52 18.61
N ASP A 491 21.94 -8.63 18.65
CA ASP A 491 20.52 -8.97 18.56
C ASP A 491 20.21 -9.65 17.21
N MET A 492 19.77 -10.89 17.24
CA MET A 492 19.51 -11.73 16.06
C MET A 492 18.10 -12.32 16.05
N ASP A 493 17.22 -11.90 16.93
CA ASP A 493 15.94 -12.57 17.18
C ASP A 493 14.95 -12.57 16.02
N ASN A 494 15.13 -11.69 15.04
CA ASN A 494 14.17 -11.52 13.98
C ASN A 494 14.72 -11.92 12.59
N ASP A 495 15.22 -13.14 12.45
CA ASP A 495 15.53 -13.70 11.13
C ASP A 495 14.26 -14.31 10.48
N PHE A 496 13.63 -13.52 9.61
CA PHE A 496 12.49 -13.96 8.80
C PHE A 496 12.90 -14.65 7.50
N SER A 497 14.17 -14.94 7.28
CA SER A 497 14.65 -15.61 6.08
C SER A 497 13.99 -16.97 5.90
N GLY A 498 13.52 -17.25 4.69
CA GLY A 498 12.78 -18.48 4.38
C GLY A 498 11.29 -18.45 4.70
N ARG A 499 10.79 -17.42 5.41
CA ARG A 499 9.35 -17.28 5.69
C ARG A 499 8.59 -16.75 4.47
N THR A 500 7.32 -17.10 4.40
CA THR A 500 6.40 -16.60 3.35
C THR A 500 6.15 -15.10 3.57
N ILE A 501 6.13 -14.34 2.49
CA ILE A 501 5.75 -12.92 2.53
C ILE A 501 4.25 -12.85 2.81
N ALA A 502 3.85 -12.04 3.79
CA ALA A 502 2.45 -11.83 4.15
C ALA A 502 1.62 -11.34 2.94
N GLU A 503 0.30 -11.57 2.97
CA GLU A 503 -0.69 -11.20 1.97
C GLU A 503 -0.61 -11.96 0.63
N PHE A 504 0.27 -12.96 0.47
CA PHE A 504 0.39 -13.77 -0.73
C PHE A 504 -0.26 -15.16 -0.54
N PRO A 505 -1.49 -15.39 -1.06
CA PRO A 505 -2.07 -16.73 -1.09
C PRO A 505 -1.27 -17.63 -2.04
N LYS A 506 -0.97 -18.85 -1.61
CA LYS A 506 -0.18 -19.79 -2.45
C LYS A 506 -0.95 -20.28 -3.67
N LEU A 507 -2.27 -20.35 -3.57
CA LEU A 507 -3.15 -20.84 -4.62
C LEU A 507 -4.38 -19.95 -4.75
N THR A 508 -4.69 -19.56 -5.98
CA THR A 508 -5.95 -18.91 -6.32
C THR A 508 -6.53 -19.56 -7.58
N TRP A 509 -7.83 -19.67 -7.67
CA TRP A 509 -8.49 -20.00 -8.92
C TRP A 509 -9.88 -19.40 -8.98
N ASN A 510 -10.35 -19.16 -10.18
CA ASN A 510 -11.72 -18.78 -10.47
C ASN A 510 -12.28 -19.60 -11.62
N PHE A 511 -13.58 -19.80 -11.61
CA PHE A 511 -14.32 -20.51 -12.63
C PHE A 511 -15.62 -19.82 -12.93
N LEU A 512 -15.94 -19.69 -14.22
CA LEU A 512 -17.18 -19.13 -14.75
C LEU A 512 -17.77 -20.09 -15.76
N ALA A 513 -19.04 -20.45 -15.61
CA ALA A 513 -19.85 -21.07 -16.65
C ALA A 513 -21.03 -20.16 -16.98
N ASP A 514 -21.07 -19.62 -18.20
CA ASP A 514 -22.14 -18.77 -18.71
C ASP A 514 -22.88 -19.54 -19.80
N PHE A 515 -24.14 -19.85 -19.56
CA PHE A 515 -25.00 -20.57 -20.50
C PHE A 515 -26.12 -19.67 -21.01
N ARG A 516 -26.21 -19.53 -22.32
CA ARG A 516 -27.19 -18.70 -23.03
C ARG A 516 -27.88 -19.48 -24.10
N PHE A 517 -29.15 -19.75 -23.92
CA PHE A 517 -29.94 -20.54 -24.84
C PHE A 517 -31.19 -19.75 -25.32
N PRO A 518 -31.34 -19.47 -26.63
CA PRO A 518 -32.53 -18.82 -27.14
C PRO A 518 -33.72 -19.80 -27.09
N ILE A 519 -34.75 -19.46 -26.33
CA ILE A 519 -36.00 -20.21 -26.27
C ILE A 519 -36.84 -19.91 -27.51
N ASN A 520 -36.87 -18.66 -27.93
CA ASN A 520 -37.50 -18.19 -29.16
C ASN A 520 -36.91 -16.81 -29.57
N ASN A 521 -37.46 -16.18 -30.61
CA ASN A 521 -36.98 -14.89 -31.14
C ASN A 521 -37.09 -13.70 -30.15
N LYS A 522 -37.80 -13.88 -29.04
CA LYS A 522 -38.03 -12.83 -28.04
C LYS A 522 -37.50 -13.17 -26.63
N MET A 523 -37.15 -14.41 -26.41
CA MET A 523 -36.76 -14.92 -25.09
C MET A 523 -35.45 -15.68 -25.15
N MET A 524 -34.57 -15.41 -24.20
CA MET A 524 -33.31 -16.10 -23.99
C MET A 524 -33.27 -16.62 -22.58
N PHE A 525 -32.89 -17.87 -22.39
CA PHE A 525 -32.53 -18.41 -21.09
C PHE A 525 -31.06 -18.09 -20.84
N VAL A 526 -30.76 -17.49 -19.70
CA VAL A 526 -29.41 -17.17 -19.23
C VAL A 526 -29.22 -17.80 -17.87
N SER A 527 -28.15 -18.54 -17.71
CA SER A 527 -27.71 -19.10 -16.43
C SER A 527 -26.22 -18.88 -16.28
N GLN A 528 -25.80 -18.43 -15.12
CA GLN A 528 -24.41 -18.20 -14.80
C GLN A 528 -24.08 -18.90 -13.49
N LEU A 529 -22.96 -19.63 -13.48
CA LEU A 529 -22.33 -20.21 -12.31
C LEU A 529 -20.93 -19.64 -12.20
N GLN A 530 -20.62 -19.09 -11.04
CA GLN A 530 -19.29 -18.61 -10.70
C GLN A 530 -18.84 -19.27 -9.42
N ALA A 531 -17.56 -19.63 -9.37
CA ALA A 531 -16.88 -20.10 -8.18
C ALA A 531 -15.47 -19.50 -8.16
N ASP A 532 -15.01 -19.12 -7.02
CA ASP A 532 -13.66 -18.62 -6.78
C ASP A 532 -13.10 -19.24 -5.50
N TYR A 533 -11.81 -19.34 -5.45
CA TYR A 533 -11.07 -19.84 -4.31
C TYR A 533 -9.79 -19.04 -4.13
N THR A 534 -9.53 -18.67 -2.92
CA THR A 534 -8.27 -18.09 -2.48
C THR A 534 -7.79 -18.90 -1.28
N ASP A 535 -6.57 -19.38 -1.36
CA ASP A 535 -5.90 -20.11 -0.27
C ASP A 535 -5.72 -19.20 0.96
N GLU A 536 -5.47 -19.81 2.10
CA GLU A 536 -5.09 -19.07 3.30
C GLU A 536 -3.87 -18.19 3.04
N LYS A 537 -3.86 -17.02 3.60
CA LYS A 537 -2.74 -16.10 3.54
C LYS A 537 -2.41 -15.58 4.93
N GLN A 538 -1.15 -15.37 5.19
CA GLN A 538 -0.71 -14.73 6.41
C GLN A 538 -0.99 -13.23 6.33
N SER A 539 -1.68 -12.64 7.31
CA SER A 539 -2.03 -11.23 7.32
C SER A 539 -0.90 -10.33 7.80
N GLN A 540 -0.05 -10.82 8.72
CA GLN A 540 1.10 -10.10 9.25
C GLN A 540 2.32 -11.01 9.43
N LEU A 541 3.51 -10.41 9.41
CA LEU A 541 4.73 -11.04 9.88
C LEU A 541 4.81 -10.83 11.40
N SER A 542 5.02 -11.90 12.15
CA SER A 542 5.28 -11.84 13.58
C SER A 542 6.63 -12.48 13.89
N SER A 543 7.31 -11.94 14.87
CA SER A 543 8.58 -12.48 15.38
C SER A 543 8.39 -13.78 16.17
N THR A 544 7.23 -13.98 16.78
CA THR A 544 6.94 -15.18 17.59
C THR A 544 6.14 -16.21 16.80
N ASP A 545 6.41 -17.50 17.03
CA ASP A 545 5.68 -18.61 16.39
C ASP A 545 4.19 -18.62 16.76
N GLU A 546 3.81 -18.07 17.89
CA GLU A 546 2.41 -17.95 18.35
C GLU A 546 1.56 -17.01 17.47
N TYR A 547 2.16 -15.96 16.92
CA TYR A 547 1.48 -15.05 15.98
C TYR A 547 1.51 -15.53 14.53
N ASN A 548 2.26 -16.58 14.20
CA ASN A 548 2.28 -17.18 12.86
C ASN A 548 0.97 -17.87 12.46
N ASP A 549 0.06 -18.08 13.42
CA ASP A 549 -1.26 -18.67 13.19
C ASP A 549 -2.37 -17.66 12.84
N LEU A 550 -2.06 -16.36 12.77
CA LEU A 550 -2.99 -15.38 12.22
C LEU A 550 -3.05 -15.52 10.68
N ARG A 551 -3.74 -16.55 10.24
CA ARG A 551 -4.01 -16.83 8.83
C ARG A 551 -5.44 -16.48 8.51
N ASP A 552 -5.61 -15.69 7.45
CA ASP A 552 -6.94 -15.58 6.83
C ASP A 552 -7.31 -16.96 6.26
N ASP A 553 -8.41 -17.54 6.71
CA ASP A 553 -8.91 -18.82 6.22
C ASP A 553 -9.11 -18.81 4.70
N ALA A 554 -8.87 -19.94 4.06
CA ALA A 554 -9.10 -20.14 2.64
C ALA A 554 -10.58 -19.87 2.29
N ARG A 555 -10.84 -19.12 1.22
CA ARG A 555 -12.17 -18.70 0.75
C ARG A 555 -12.50 -19.22 -0.64
#